data_7da0bb4ad2a962771b4ef64fead356a8
#
_entry.id   7da0bb4ad2a962771b4ef64fead356a8
#
_cell.length_a   1.000
_cell.length_b   1.000
_cell.length_c   1.000
_cell.angle_alpha   90.00
_cell.angle_beta   90.00
_cell.angle_gamma   90.00
#
_symmetry.space_group_name_H-M   'P 1'
#
loop_
_entity.id
_entity.type
_entity.pdbx_description
1 polymer ?
#
loop_
_entity_poly.entity_id
_entity_poly.type
_entity_poly.pdbx_seq_one_letter_code
_entity_poly.pdbx_strand_id
1 'polypeptide(L)'
;TTKNFLNEDDWKLSYSEQSQKLLKINSIDLEDKFPNLKVDVERFKENNSDILIPGKKIAFGVDSFEEFKMWYEEDFIKLAELLFEKKLFDYIYLICGPDKSHISRKIINDSNKKYFIDCSNKDLQGIILAIKNSDFYVGNNSGPLNMSAALGIKTFGLIANDPVSELKFS
;
A
#
# COMPACT_ATOMS: atom_id res chain seq x y z
N THR A 1 37.47 13.73 -1.54
CA THR A 1 36.46 13.12 -0.65
C THR A 1 36.07 11.77 -1.21
N THR A 2 36.57 10.71 -0.60
CA THR A 2 36.19 9.33 -0.91
C THR A 2 34.71 9.19 -0.59
N LYS A 3 33.88 8.94 -1.61
CA LYS A 3 32.47 8.62 -1.39
C LYS A 3 32.39 7.20 -0.82
N ASN A 4 31.81 7.04 0.34
CA ASN A 4 31.58 5.74 0.95
C ASN A 4 30.29 5.14 0.34
N PHE A 5 30.43 4.01 -0.33
CA PHE A 5 29.35 3.29 -1.01
C PHE A 5 29.11 1.93 -0.35
N LEU A 6 27.98 1.34 -0.65
CA LEU A 6 27.68 -0.06 -0.36
C LEU A 6 28.63 -0.95 -1.20
N ASN A 7 29.03 -2.09 -0.65
CA ASN A 7 29.82 -3.10 -1.36
C ASN A 7 28.88 -4.15 -2.02
N GLU A 8 29.47 -5.11 -2.77
CA GLU A 8 28.67 -6.12 -3.48
C GLU A 8 27.83 -7.02 -2.56
N ASP A 9 28.32 -7.34 -1.35
CA ASP A 9 27.57 -8.15 -0.40
C ASP A 9 26.36 -7.41 0.18
N ASP A 10 26.40 -6.09 0.20
CA ASP A 10 25.32 -5.26 0.72
C ASP A 10 24.07 -5.29 -0.17
N TRP A 11 24.22 -5.66 -1.43
CA TRP A 11 23.07 -5.81 -2.34
C TRP A 11 22.17 -7.01 -2.02
N LYS A 12 22.62 -7.90 -1.12
CA LYS A 12 21.82 -9.01 -0.58
C LYS A 12 20.91 -8.58 0.57
N LEU A 13 21.14 -7.40 1.12
CA LEU A 13 20.33 -6.83 2.20
C LEU A 13 19.00 -6.27 1.64
N SER A 14 17.98 -6.16 2.49
CA SER A 14 16.78 -5.42 2.16
C SER A 14 17.08 -3.94 1.87
N TYR A 15 16.22 -3.25 1.14
CA TYR A 15 16.42 -1.82 0.85
C TYR A 15 16.53 -0.96 2.11
N SER A 16 15.79 -1.33 3.17
CA SER A 16 15.87 -0.64 4.46
C SER A 16 17.25 -0.79 5.08
N GLU A 17 17.79 -2.02 5.11
CA GLU A 17 19.13 -2.30 5.65
C GLU A 17 20.23 -1.65 4.82
N GLN A 18 20.12 -1.68 3.47
CA GLN A 18 21.04 -0.96 2.58
C GLN A 18 21.06 0.53 2.89
N SER A 19 19.88 1.14 3.06
CA SER A 19 19.74 2.56 3.39
C SER A 19 20.35 2.89 4.74
N GLN A 20 20.07 2.09 5.77
CA GLN A 20 20.67 2.25 7.11
C GLN A 20 22.18 2.11 7.06
N LYS A 21 22.70 1.11 6.36
CA LYS A 21 24.15 0.92 6.24
C LYS A 21 24.81 2.08 5.51
N LEU A 22 24.20 2.58 4.43
CA LEU A 22 24.71 3.73 3.70
C LEU A 22 24.77 4.97 4.56
N LEU A 23 23.74 5.23 5.35
CA LEU A 23 23.70 6.36 6.29
C LEU A 23 24.76 6.21 7.38
N LYS A 24 24.91 5.03 7.96
CA LYS A 24 25.91 4.74 9.00
C LYS A 24 27.33 4.90 8.48
N ILE A 25 27.64 4.43 7.26
CA ILE A 25 28.94 4.61 6.60
C ILE A 25 29.27 6.11 6.44
N ASN A 26 28.25 6.95 6.26
CA ASN A 26 28.38 8.41 6.13
C ASN A 26 28.19 9.15 7.46
N SER A 27 28.31 8.47 8.60
CA SER A 27 28.20 9.03 9.97
C SER A 27 26.84 9.66 10.26
N ILE A 28 25.78 9.16 9.63
CA ILE A 28 24.40 9.51 9.92
C ILE A 28 23.78 8.35 10.70
N ASP A 29 23.42 8.59 11.94
CA ASP A 29 22.76 7.59 12.80
C ASP A 29 21.24 7.77 12.73
N LEU A 30 20.51 6.66 12.58
CA LEU A 30 19.07 6.62 12.60
C LEU A 30 18.62 5.79 13.81
N GLU A 31 17.78 6.39 14.64
CA GLU A 31 17.19 5.70 15.79
C GLU A 31 16.16 4.64 15.33
N ASP A 32 15.40 4.93 14.28
CA ASP A 32 14.35 4.04 13.77
C ASP A 32 14.88 3.10 12.68
N LYS A 33 14.69 1.81 12.88
CA LYS A 33 15.08 0.76 11.93
C LYS A 33 14.09 0.54 10.78
N PHE A 34 12.86 1.04 10.91
CA PHE A 34 11.80 0.84 9.94
C PHE A 34 11.27 2.17 9.43
N PRO A 35 10.88 2.23 8.14
CA PRO A 35 10.19 3.40 7.60
C PRO A 35 8.96 3.74 8.45
N ASN A 36 8.86 4.99 8.87
CA ASN A 36 7.71 5.49 9.62
C ASN A 36 7.21 6.77 8.96
N LEU A 37 6.00 6.71 8.41
CA LEU A 37 5.35 7.84 7.77
C LEU A 37 4.48 8.58 8.79
N LYS A 38 4.96 9.73 9.25
CA LYS A 38 4.17 10.65 10.09
C LYS A 38 3.33 11.55 9.20
N VAL A 39 2.03 11.54 9.41
CA VAL A 39 1.07 12.34 8.63
C VAL A 39 0.22 13.21 9.54
N ASP A 40 -0.04 14.43 9.10
CA ASP A 40 -1.02 15.32 9.72
C ASP A 40 -2.42 14.95 9.18
N VAL A 41 -3.07 14.04 9.90
CA VAL A 41 -4.39 13.51 9.53
C VAL A 41 -5.45 14.61 9.50
N GLU A 42 -5.40 15.57 10.42
CA GLU A 42 -6.40 16.65 10.50
C GLU A 42 -6.34 17.53 9.24
N ARG A 43 -5.15 17.87 8.79
CA ARG A 43 -4.97 18.62 7.53
C ARG A 43 -5.51 17.87 6.31
N PHE A 44 -5.36 16.54 6.28
CA PHE A 44 -5.81 15.74 5.13
C PHE A 44 -7.33 15.57 5.08
N LYS A 45 -8.00 15.69 6.24
CA LYS A 45 -9.46 15.57 6.34
C LYS A 45 -10.22 16.71 5.64
N GLU A 46 -9.65 17.90 5.58
CA GLU A 46 -10.32 19.09 5.02
C GLU A 46 -10.85 18.84 3.60
N ASN A 47 -10.07 18.15 2.76
CA ASN A 47 -10.40 17.89 1.37
C ASN A 47 -10.85 16.44 1.07
N ASN A 48 -10.89 15.57 2.08
CA ASN A 48 -11.14 14.14 1.93
C ASN A 48 -12.12 13.59 2.96
N SER A 49 -13.06 14.40 3.43
CA SER A 49 -14.06 13.99 4.44
C SER A 49 -14.99 12.89 3.97
N ASP A 50 -15.18 12.75 2.67
CA ASP A 50 -16.03 11.74 2.03
C ASP A 50 -15.54 10.29 2.21
N ILE A 51 -14.25 10.10 2.51
CA ILE A 51 -13.70 8.79 2.83
C ILE A 51 -13.65 8.48 4.33
N LEU A 52 -14.06 9.43 5.18
CA LEU A 52 -14.07 9.25 6.63
C LEU A 52 -15.42 8.70 7.11
N ILE A 53 -15.78 7.54 6.63
CA ILE A 53 -17.02 6.86 7.01
C ILE A 53 -16.83 6.01 8.27
N PRO A 54 -17.87 5.85 9.11
CA PRO A 54 -17.78 4.95 10.26
C PRO A 54 -17.79 3.49 9.83
N GLY A 55 -17.28 2.60 10.69
CA GLY A 55 -17.25 1.15 10.46
C GLY A 55 -15.85 0.61 10.21
N LYS A 56 -15.75 -0.72 10.10
CA LYS A 56 -14.49 -1.43 9.80
C LYS A 56 -14.16 -1.33 8.31
N LYS A 57 -12.92 -1.06 8.01
CA LYS A 57 -12.48 -0.81 6.64
C LYS A 57 -11.23 -1.59 6.28
N ILE A 58 -11.18 -2.06 5.04
CA ILE A 58 -9.98 -2.66 4.44
C ILE A 58 -9.62 -1.82 3.21
N ALA A 59 -8.34 -1.53 3.02
CA ALA A 59 -7.85 -0.94 1.79
C ALA A 59 -7.33 -2.04 0.86
N PHE A 60 -7.78 -2.06 -0.38
CA PHE A 60 -7.27 -2.92 -1.45
C PHE A 60 -6.44 -2.10 -2.42
N GLY A 61 -5.13 -2.38 -2.51
CA GLY A 61 -4.24 -1.83 -3.52
C GLY A 61 -4.30 -2.65 -4.78
N VAL A 62 -5.17 -2.26 -5.71
CA VAL A 62 -5.55 -3.10 -6.85
C VAL A 62 -4.67 -2.92 -8.08
N ASP A 63 -3.75 -1.94 -8.08
CA ASP A 63 -2.84 -1.71 -9.18
C ASP A 63 -1.38 -1.98 -8.83
N SER A 64 -0.56 -2.07 -9.87
CA SER A 64 0.88 -1.99 -9.83
C SER A 64 1.39 -1.37 -11.13
N PHE A 65 2.59 -0.78 -11.14
CA PHE A 65 3.20 -0.26 -12.36
C PHE A 65 3.37 -1.37 -13.41
N GLU A 66 3.78 -2.55 -12.98
CA GLU A 66 4.03 -3.71 -13.84
C GLU A 66 2.83 -4.67 -13.77
N GLU A 67 2.24 -4.96 -14.94
CA GLU A 67 1.04 -5.80 -15.04
C GLU A 67 1.21 -7.20 -14.45
N PHE A 68 2.39 -7.81 -14.63
CA PHE A 68 2.66 -9.15 -14.09
C PHE A 68 2.67 -9.21 -12.55
N LYS A 69 2.72 -8.07 -11.87
CA LYS A 69 2.63 -7.95 -10.42
C LYS A 69 1.20 -7.77 -9.93
N MET A 70 0.25 -7.68 -10.86
CA MET A 70 -1.14 -7.43 -10.52
C MET A 70 -1.89 -8.75 -10.32
N TRP A 71 -2.63 -8.81 -9.23
CA TRP A 71 -3.64 -9.83 -9.03
C TRP A 71 -4.88 -9.47 -9.83
N TYR A 72 -5.66 -10.47 -10.28
CA TYR A 72 -6.81 -10.25 -11.14
C TYR A 72 -7.97 -9.61 -10.37
N GLU A 73 -8.76 -8.79 -11.04
CA GLU A 73 -9.90 -8.08 -10.46
C GLU A 73 -10.93 -9.04 -9.88
N GLU A 74 -11.16 -10.17 -10.56
CA GLU A 74 -12.08 -11.22 -10.12
C GLU A 74 -11.65 -11.84 -8.78
N ASP A 75 -10.36 -11.92 -8.51
CA ASP A 75 -9.85 -12.49 -7.25
C ASP A 75 -9.96 -11.49 -6.11
N PHE A 76 -9.80 -10.19 -6.37
CA PHE A 76 -10.14 -9.14 -5.40
C PHE A 76 -11.63 -9.16 -5.05
N ILE A 77 -12.52 -9.39 -6.04
CA ILE A 77 -13.97 -9.52 -5.81
C ILE A 77 -14.25 -10.74 -4.92
N LYS A 78 -13.70 -11.91 -5.26
CA LYS A 78 -13.88 -13.14 -4.46
C LYS A 78 -13.38 -12.98 -3.03
N LEU A 79 -12.20 -12.35 -2.86
CA LEU A 79 -11.67 -12.05 -1.53
C LEU A 79 -12.62 -11.15 -0.75
N ALA A 80 -13.13 -10.10 -1.38
CA ALA A 80 -14.07 -9.18 -0.77
C ALA A 80 -15.36 -9.88 -0.32
N GLU A 81 -15.94 -10.74 -1.16
CA GLU A 81 -17.15 -11.51 -0.85
C GLU A 81 -16.90 -12.43 0.35
N LEU A 82 -15.79 -13.17 0.35
CA LEU A 82 -15.43 -14.05 1.46
C LEU A 82 -15.27 -13.28 2.79
N LEU A 83 -14.61 -12.13 2.76
CA LEU A 83 -14.40 -11.30 3.94
C LEU A 83 -15.71 -10.68 4.43
N PHE A 84 -16.60 -10.28 3.52
CA PHE A 84 -17.92 -9.72 3.84
C PHE A 84 -18.84 -10.77 4.48
N GLU A 85 -18.91 -11.98 3.93
CA GLU A 85 -19.68 -13.10 4.50
C GLU A 85 -19.24 -13.40 5.95
N LYS A 86 -17.94 -13.27 6.23
CA LYS A 86 -17.38 -13.43 7.58
C LYS A 86 -17.57 -12.19 8.47
N LYS A 87 -18.22 -11.13 8.02
CA LYS A 87 -18.46 -9.86 8.73
C LYS A 87 -17.17 -9.22 9.28
N LEU A 88 -16.09 -9.30 8.50
CA LEU A 88 -14.78 -8.78 8.91
C LEU A 88 -14.60 -7.29 8.59
N PHE A 89 -15.42 -6.73 7.71
CA PHE A 89 -15.42 -5.30 7.35
C PHE A 89 -16.83 -4.82 6.96
N ASP A 90 -16.98 -3.50 6.89
CA ASP A 90 -18.17 -2.81 6.39
C ASP A 90 -17.91 -2.18 5.01
N TYR A 91 -16.68 -1.72 4.77
CA TYR A 91 -16.29 -1.04 3.52
C TYR A 91 -14.89 -1.43 3.06
N ILE A 92 -14.68 -1.37 1.74
CA ILE A 92 -13.38 -1.57 1.09
C ILE A 92 -13.04 -0.32 0.27
N TYR A 93 -11.90 0.30 0.56
CA TYR A 93 -11.31 1.32 -0.28
C TYR A 93 -10.54 0.66 -1.43
N LEU A 94 -10.89 0.98 -2.67
CA LEU A 94 -10.14 0.57 -3.86
C LEU A 94 -9.10 1.65 -4.18
N ILE A 95 -7.83 1.30 -4.02
CA ILE A 95 -6.69 2.20 -4.20
C ILE A 95 -5.96 1.83 -5.47
N CYS A 96 -5.93 2.75 -6.42
CA CYS A 96 -5.13 2.68 -7.64
C CYS A 96 -4.80 4.10 -8.12
N GLY A 97 -3.84 4.21 -9.04
CA GLY A 97 -3.53 5.48 -9.70
C GLY A 97 -4.67 5.95 -10.62
N PRO A 98 -4.75 7.26 -10.89
CA PRO A 98 -5.81 7.82 -11.75
C PRO A 98 -5.78 7.27 -13.18
N ASP A 99 -4.60 6.95 -13.69
CA ASP A 99 -4.37 6.30 -14.99
C ASP A 99 -4.91 4.86 -15.05
N LYS A 100 -5.04 4.20 -13.89
CA LYS A 100 -5.57 2.83 -13.73
C LYS A 100 -6.96 2.79 -13.09
N SER A 101 -7.68 3.91 -13.06
CA SER A 101 -9.04 4.00 -12.51
C SER A 101 -10.06 3.04 -13.16
N HIS A 102 -9.78 2.53 -14.35
CA HIS A 102 -10.61 1.51 -15.01
C HIS A 102 -10.65 0.19 -14.21
N ILE A 103 -9.59 -0.14 -13.44
CA ILE A 103 -9.53 -1.36 -12.61
C ILE A 103 -10.53 -1.26 -11.46
N SER A 104 -10.51 -0.16 -10.70
CA SER A 104 -11.47 0.02 -9.60
C SER A 104 -12.91 0.05 -10.10
N ARG A 105 -13.15 0.74 -11.23
CA ARG A 105 -14.47 0.77 -11.86
C ARG A 105 -14.94 -0.62 -12.33
N LYS A 106 -14.04 -1.43 -12.88
CA LYS A 106 -14.36 -2.82 -13.27
C LYS A 106 -14.75 -3.63 -12.03
N ILE A 107 -13.98 -3.60 -10.95
CA ILE A 107 -14.30 -4.29 -9.69
C ILE A 107 -15.69 -3.89 -9.17
N ILE A 108 -16.01 -2.59 -9.15
CA ILE A 108 -17.30 -2.08 -8.69
C ILE A 108 -18.45 -2.59 -9.57
N ASN A 109 -18.30 -2.49 -10.88
CA ASN A 109 -19.34 -2.85 -11.83
C ASN A 109 -19.59 -4.37 -11.85
N ASP A 110 -18.54 -5.18 -11.90
CA ASP A 110 -18.64 -6.63 -12.00
C ASP A 110 -19.19 -7.25 -10.70
N SER A 111 -18.78 -6.69 -9.54
CA SER A 111 -19.29 -7.14 -8.24
C SER A 111 -20.72 -6.67 -7.95
N ASN A 112 -21.13 -5.51 -8.47
CA ASN A 112 -22.38 -4.83 -8.11
C ASN A 112 -22.61 -4.67 -6.60
N LYS A 113 -21.54 -4.43 -5.83
CA LYS A 113 -21.59 -4.31 -4.36
C LYS A 113 -21.36 -2.88 -3.90
N LYS A 114 -22.16 -2.45 -2.94
CA LYS A 114 -22.13 -1.08 -2.38
C LYS A 114 -21.07 -0.84 -1.32
N TYR A 115 -20.35 -1.87 -0.89
CA TYR A 115 -19.29 -1.72 0.10
C TYR A 115 -17.94 -1.28 -0.49
N PHE A 116 -17.80 -1.25 -1.80
CA PHE A 116 -16.62 -0.71 -2.45
C PHE A 116 -16.68 0.82 -2.57
N ILE A 117 -15.57 1.47 -2.23
CA ILE A 117 -15.39 2.91 -2.33
C ILE A 117 -14.21 3.16 -3.25
N ASP A 118 -14.46 3.84 -4.36
CA ASP A 118 -13.43 4.18 -5.34
C ASP A 118 -12.57 5.35 -4.83
N CYS A 119 -11.29 5.09 -4.64
CA CYS A 119 -10.29 6.09 -4.28
C CYS A 119 -9.34 6.45 -5.45
N SER A 120 -9.61 5.98 -6.67
CA SER A 120 -8.73 6.20 -7.83
C SER A 120 -8.56 7.67 -8.23
N ASN A 121 -9.51 8.51 -7.88
CA ASN A 121 -9.50 9.95 -8.16
C ASN A 121 -8.95 10.81 -7.01
N LYS A 122 -8.50 10.17 -5.92
CA LYS A 122 -7.93 10.89 -4.79
C LYS A 122 -6.48 11.27 -5.06
N ASP A 123 -6.10 12.42 -4.53
CA ASP A 123 -4.70 12.81 -4.47
C ASP A 123 -3.91 11.95 -3.48
N LEU A 124 -2.61 12.14 -3.41
CA LEU A 124 -1.75 11.37 -2.51
C LEU A 124 -2.18 11.49 -1.03
N GLN A 125 -2.66 12.67 -0.61
CA GLN A 125 -3.13 12.89 0.75
C GLN A 125 -4.40 12.09 1.03
N GLY A 126 -5.33 12.04 0.09
CA GLY A 126 -6.53 11.22 0.16
C GLY A 126 -6.23 9.71 0.20
N ILE A 127 -5.28 9.25 -0.60
CA ILE A 127 -4.82 7.86 -0.56
C ILE A 127 -4.20 7.51 0.80
N ILE A 128 -3.32 8.36 1.32
CA ILE A 128 -2.72 8.17 2.64
C ILE A 128 -3.79 8.14 3.72
N LEU A 129 -4.78 9.03 3.64
CA LEU A 129 -5.89 9.08 4.60
C LEU A 129 -6.76 7.83 4.52
N ALA A 130 -7.09 7.34 3.32
CA ALA A 130 -7.83 6.10 3.12
C ALA A 130 -7.10 4.90 3.75
N ILE A 131 -5.79 4.77 3.49
CA ILE A 131 -4.97 3.72 4.10
C ILE A 131 -4.95 3.87 5.63
N LYS A 132 -4.69 5.08 6.14
CA LYS A 132 -4.61 5.33 7.59
C LYS A 132 -5.93 5.08 8.32
N ASN A 133 -7.05 5.27 7.62
CA ASN A 133 -8.40 5.02 8.13
C ASN A 133 -8.86 3.56 7.97
N SER A 134 -7.99 2.67 7.50
CA SER A 134 -8.26 1.24 7.33
C SER A 134 -7.69 0.42 8.48
N ASP A 135 -8.38 -0.66 8.83
CA ASP A 135 -7.91 -1.63 9.84
C ASP A 135 -6.87 -2.57 9.25
N PHE A 136 -6.96 -2.82 7.93
CA PHE A 136 -6.07 -3.68 7.17
C PHE A 136 -5.83 -3.13 5.78
N TYR A 137 -4.70 -3.51 5.21
CA TYR A 137 -4.37 -3.30 3.80
C TYR A 137 -4.04 -4.65 3.14
N VAL A 138 -4.59 -4.89 1.96
CA VAL A 138 -4.22 -6.01 1.08
C VAL A 138 -3.97 -5.45 -0.31
N GLY A 139 -2.86 -5.77 -0.94
CA GLY A 139 -2.65 -5.25 -2.29
C GLY A 139 -1.38 -5.71 -2.97
N ASN A 140 -1.32 -5.39 -4.25
CA ASN A 140 -0.20 -5.69 -5.11
C ASN A 140 1.08 -4.98 -4.65
N ASN A 141 2.22 -5.51 -5.06
CA ASN A 141 3.52 -4.91 -4.80
C ASN A 141 3.65 -3.55 -5.53
N SER A 142 3.34 -2.48 -4.80
CA SER A 142 3.25 -1.12 -5.31
C SER A 142 3.52 -0.07 -4.22
N GLY A 143 3.53 1.21 -4.57
CA GLY A 143 3.73 2.31 -3.62
C GLY A 143 2.77 2.28 -2.42
N PRO A 144 1.46 2.12 -2.61
CA PRO A 144 0.49 2.01 -1.51
C PRO A 144 0.77 0.88 -0.51
N LEU A 145 1.35 -0.26 -0.95
CA LEU A 145 1.78 -1.34 -0.05
C LEU A 145 2.84 -0.83 0.94
N ASN A 146 3.87 -0.16 0.42
CA ASN A 146 4.93 0.41 1.25
C ASN A 146 4.42 1.53 2.16
N MET A 147 3.50 2.36 1.67
CA MET A 147 2.85 3.41 2.48
C MET A 147 2.07 2.79 3.65
N SER A 148 1.32 1.72 3.42
CA SER A 148 0.52 1.08 4.46
C SER A 148 1.41 0.51 5.58
N ALA A 149 2.52 -0.11 5.23
CA ALA A 149 3.49 -0.61 6.19
C ALA A 149 4.14 0.56 6.98
N ALA A 150 4.54 1.64 6.30
CA ALA A 150 5.13 2.82 6.93
C ALA A 150 4.14 3.61 7.82
N LEU A 151 2.84 3.50 7.56
CA LEU A 151 1.76 4.05 8.39
C LEU A 151 1.41 3.17 9.59
N GLY A 152 2.04 1.99 9.71
CA GLY A 152 1.78 1.03 10.80
C GLY A 152 0.46 0.28 10.67
N ILE A 153 -0.12 0.20 9.46
CA ILE A 153 -1.32 -0.56 9.18
C ILE A 153 -0.94 -2.04 8.99
N LYS A 154 -1.78 -2.96 9.47
CA LYS A 154 -1.58 -4.39 9.21
C LYS A 154 -1.70 -4.65 7.71
N THR A 155 -0.61 -5.08 7.11
CA THR A 155 -0.43 -5.11 5.66
C THR A 155 -0.18 -6.51 5.14
N PHE A 156 -0.90 -6.90 4.09
CA PHE A 156 -0.70 -8.13 3.32
C PHE A 156 -0.30 -7.76 1.89
N GLY A 157 0.95 -8.05 1.53
CA GLY A 157 1.45 -7.86 0.18
C GLY A 157 1.19 -9.07 -0.71
N LEU A 158 0.59 -8.82 -1.86
CA LEU A 158 0.47 -9.78 -2.95
C LEU A 158 1.72 -9.64 -3.83
N ILE A 159 2.69 -10.50 -3.61
CA ILE A 159 3.99 -10.41 -4.29
C ILE A 159 4.04 -11.47 -5.37
N ALA A 160 4.11 -11.03 -6.62
CA ALA A 160 4.33 -11.95 -7.74
C ALA A 160 5.74 -12.55 -7.64
N ASN A 161 5.85 -13.79 -8.09
CA ASN A 161 7.12 -14.53 -8.11
C ASN A 161 8.05 -13.94 -9.17
N ASP A 162 8.75 -12.86 -8.83
CA ASP A 162 9.82 -12.29 -9.63
C ASP A 162 11.16 -12.72 -9.00
N PRO A 163 11.91 -13.65 -9.62
CA PRO A 163 13.14 -14.20 -9.05
C PRO A 163 14.24 -13.16 -8.80
N VAL A 164 14.08 -11.94 -9.31
CA VAL A 164 15.06 -10.85 -9.12
C VAL A 164 14.68 -9.91 -7.97
N SER A 165 13.41 -9.81 -7.61
CA SER A 165 12.92 -8.81 -6.64
C SER A 165 12.47 -9.39 -5.29
N GLU A 166 12.37 -10.70 -5.14
CA GLU A 166 11.73 -11.38 -4.00
C GLU A 166 12.31 -11.06 -2.61
N LEU A 167 13.51 -10.55 -2.54
CA LEU A 167 14.20 -10.39 -1.26
C LEU A 167 14.35 -8.93 -0.81
N LYS A 168 13.82 -7.97 -1.55
CA LYS A 168 14.10 -6.55 -1.30
C LYS A 168 13.06 -5.82 -0.47
N PHE A 169 11.96 -6.48 -0.10
CA PHE A 169 10.82 -5.85 0.58
C PHE A 169 10.57 -6.35 2.02
N SER A 170 11.52 -7.09 2.57
CA SER A 170 11.43 -7.53 3.98
C SER A 170 12.13 -6.57 4.93
#